data_c5a0dae87ffb0a717b57f44d30200a90
#
_entry.id   c5a0dae87ffb0a717b57f44d30200a90
#
_cell.length_a   1.000
_cell.length_b   1.000
_cell.length_c   1.000
_cell.angle_alpha   90.00
_cell.angle_beta   90.00
_cell.angle_gamma   90.00
#
_symmetry.space_group_name_H-M   'P 1'
#
loop_
_entity.id
_entity.type
_entity.pdbx_description
1 polymer ?
#
loop_
_entity_poly.entity_id
_entity_poly.type
_entity_poly.pdbx_seq_one_letter_code
_entity_poly.pdbx_strand_id
1 'polypeptide(L)'
;VKKTMMRLWVLGTALVLTLVVLLGGTTPHAPGVDDADASTYKVAIFGFDGMDPEFLDYFLSQGKLPNFQKLIDEGAFSACQTFKPTKSVVLWTSVATGKRMEKHGIVDWQLLSEDGQRKVLASGQSRRTEAFWNIATTANRSVQILNWWATWPAEEVLGEIVSNHFPRALHEDVAEVTYPEELAEELAALGLPGREAANAELAAAGMPVFSRELADSAFMPSTNFRARFQTAAGIFNDDMITERSLNHLLETRGQADLVAALFRTTDVYTHFMWRFIERPVAQRVWDELRGEGAPVTEAISRMMDEAYARVLEPVYVHEDARLGRLMERMESDTVLIVLSDHGFQFRNYGFNHYDDGRGGVRETPGVIFLWGGPVRAGVRLETPSLFDVAPTALYLMGLPQGRDMDGRVLTEALDRKLLAFRPVGFIASHDTGTREGGTRESPVDEEVLRELRALGYIY
;
A
#
# COMPACT_ATOMS: atom_id res chain seq x y z
N VAL A 1 -65.72 -19.20 46.85
CA VAL A 1 -64.25 -19.21 47.05
C VAL A 1 -63.51 -19.00 45.72
N LYS A 2 -63.89 -19.65 44.61
CA LYS A 2 -63.18 -19.48 43.29
C LYS A 2 -63.39 -18.14 42.60
N LYS A 3 -64.52 -17.48 42.80
CA LYS A 3 -64.80 -16.18 42.19
C LYS A 3 -64.08 -14.99 42.89
N THR A 4 -63.75 -15.14 44.14
CA THR A 4 -63.05 -14.08 44.90
C THR A 4 -61.56 -14.10 44.62
N MET A 5 -60.95 -15.25 44.38
CA MET A 5 -59.54 -15.38 44.01
C MET A 5 -59.22 -14.83 42.59
N MET A 6 -60.20 -14.96 41.65
CA MET A 6 -60.01 -14.46 40.29
C MET A 6 -60.06 -12.92 40.19
N ARG A 7 -60.81 -12.24 41.09
CA ARG A 7 -60.83 -10.78 41.15
C ARG A 7 -59.58 -10.17 41.80
N LEU A 8 -58.93 -10.85 42.72
CA LEU A 8 -57.67 -10.43 43.31
C LEU A 8 -56.51 -10.57 42.33
N TRP A 9 -56.54 -11.57 41.42
CA TRP A 9 -55.52 -11.75 40.42
C TRP A 9 -55.57 -10.66 39.29
N VAL A 10 -56.76 -10.28 38.87
CA VAL A 10 -56.96 -9.21 37.83
C VAL A 10 -56.59 -7.84 38.39
N LEU A 11 -56.82 -7.55 39.67
CA LEU A 11 -56.41 -6.29 40.29
C LEU A 11 -54.90 -6.24 40.55
N GLY A 12 -54.25 -7.37 40.84
CA GLY A 12 -52.81 -7.47 41.02
C GLY A 12 -52.04 -7.26 39.70
N THR A 13 -52.53 -7.80 38.59
CA THR A 13 -51.92 -7.60 37.26
C THR A 13 -52.14 -6.20 36.70
N ALA A 14 -53.27 -5.59 36.97
CA ALA A 14 -53.50 -4.19 36.59
C ALA A 14 -52.62 -3.21 37.37
N LEU A 15 -52.36 -3.45 38.66
CA LEU A 15 -51.47 -2.63 39.48
C LEU A 15 -49.99 -2.76 39.09
N VAL A 16 -49.55 -3.94 38.69
CA VAL A 16 -48.19 -4.18 38.19
C VAL A 16 -47.96 -3.55 36.81
N LEU A 17 -48.97 -3.62 35.93
CA LEU A 17 -48.90 -2.94 34.62
C LEU A 17 -48.95 -1.41 34.74
N THR A 18 -49.73 -0.87 35.70
CA THR A 18 -49.76 0.58 35.91
C THR A 18 -48.50 1.08 36.60
N LEU A 19 -47.85 0.30 37.46
CA LEU A 19 -46.57 0.63 38.07
C LEU A 19 -45.40 0.56 37.08
N VAL A 20 -45.42 -0.36 36.11
CA VAL A 20 -44.41 -0.44 35.04
C VAL A 20 -44.57 0.73 34.08
N VAL A 21 -45.77 1.20 33.80
CA VAL A 21 -46.02 2.40 32.97
C VAL A 21 -45.68 3.71 33.70
N LEU A 22 -45.78 3.75 35.03
CA LEU A 22 -45.38 4.93 35.82
C LEU A 22 -43.92 4.95 36.24
N LEU A 23 -43.20 3.84 36.20
CA LEU A 23 -41.75 3.76 36.39
C LEU A 23 -40.97 3.72 35.10
N GLY A 24 -41.63 3.73 33.94
CA GLY A 24 -41.05 3.83 32.60
C GLY A 24 -40.60 5.23 32.22
N GLY A 25 -40.42 6.11 33.20
CA GLY A 25 -39.88 7.45 33.02
C GLY A 25 -38.41 7.49 33.45
N THR A 26 -37.53 7.68 32.46
CA THR A 26 -36.13 8.03 32.62
C THR A 26 -35.24 6.87 33.13
N THR A 27 -34.87 5.93 32.27
CA THR A 27 -33.53 5.42 32.34
C THR A 27 -32.57 6.63 32.29
N PRO A 28 -31.62 6.79 33.22
CA PRO A 28 -30.62 7.80 33.07
C PRO A 28 -29.94 7.53 31.73
N HIS A 29 -30.14 8.41 30.77
CA HIS A 29 -29.32 8.49 29.58
C HIS A 29 -27.88 8.59 30.11
N ALA A 30 -27.07 7.60 29.86
CA ALA A 30 -25.63 7.77 29.96
C ALA A 30 -25.31 9.05 29.18
N PRO A 31 -24.42 9.95 29.69
CA PRO A 31 -24.14 11.20 29.00
C PRO A 31 -23.80 10.87 27.57
N GLY A 32 -24.56 11.46 26.64
CA GLY A 32 -24.46 11.21 25.23
C GLY A 32 -23.03 11.40 24.75
N VAL A 33 -22.44 10.33 24.32
CA VAL A 33 -21.53 10.35 23.18
C VAL A 33 -22.48 10.71 22.03
N ASP A 34 -22.30 11.84 21.40
CA ASP A 34 -23.07 12.25 20.23
C ASP A 34 -23.03 11.08 19.23
N ASP A 35 -24.17 10.42 19.03
CA ASP A 35 -24.30 9.18 18.26
C ASP A 35 -23.98 9.36 16.77
N ALA A 36 -23.67 10.55 16.32
CA ALA A 36 -23.33 10.86 14.94
C ALA A 36 -21.82 10.79 14.63
N ASP A 37 -20.92 10.81 15.63
CA ASP A 37 -19.47 11.00 15.43
C ASP A 37 -18.61 9.77 15.79
N ALA A 38 -19.15 8.75 16.41
CA ALA A 38 -18.38 7.65 16.99
C ALA A 38 -18.13 6.46 16.03
N SER A 39 -18.54 6.54 14.75
CA SER A 39 -18.57 5.33 13.91
C SER A 39 -17.73 5.33 12.63
N THR A 40 -17.18 6.47 12.24
CA THR A 40 -16.36 6.58 11.02
C THR A 40 -15.00 7.15 11.33
N TYR A 41 -13.98 6.67 10.63
CA TYR A 41 -12.60 7.08 10.80
C TYR A 41 -12.06 7.61 9.48
N LYS A 42 -11.14 8.57 9.55
CA LYS A 42 -10.25 8.86 8.43
C LYS A 42 -9.32 7.68 8.22
N VAL A 43 -8.93 7.44 6.99
CA VAL A 43 -8.03 6.33 6.64
C VAL A 43 -6.84 6.87 5.88
N ALA A 44 -5.63 6.49 6.29
CA ALA A 44 -4.42 6.74 5.53
C ALA A 44 -3.78 5.41 5.11
N ILE A 45 -3.50 5.24 3.82
CA ILE A 45 -2.90 4.04 3.25
C ILE A 45 -1.54 4.40 2.68
N PHE A 46 -0.46 3.89 3.30
CA PHE A 46 0.90 4.08 2.80
C PHE A 46 1.46 2.77 2.29
N GLY A 47 1.69 2.72 0.97
CA GLY A 47 2.33 1.60 0.30
C GLY A 47 3.85 1.79 0.23
N PHE A 48 4.60 0.76 0.63
CA PHE A 48 6.05 0.66 0.45
C PHE A 48 6.31 -0.54 -0.45
N ASP A 49 6.49 -0.29 -1.75
CA ASP A 49 6.67 -1.33 -2.76
C ASP A 49 7.89 -2.20 -2.43
N GLY A 50 7.72 -3.52 -2.44
CA GLY A 50 8.82 -4.46 -2.27
C GLY A 50 9.45 -4.52 -0.87
N MET A 51 8.76 -4.11 0.19
CA MET A 51 9.27 -4.24 1.56
C MET A 51 9.11 -5.68 2.06
N ASP A 52 10.23 -6.36 2.19
CA ASP A 52 10.31 -7.79 2.54
C ASP A 52 10.18 -8.02 4.05
N PRO A 53 9.32 -8.96 4.50
CA PRO A 53 9.13 -9.25 5.91
C PRO A 53 10.38 -9.81 6.61
N GLU A 54 11.25 -10.56 5.92
CA GLU A 54 12.46 -11.14 6.52
C GLU A 54 13.51 -10.05 6.78
N PHE A 55 13.69 -9.12 5.84
CA PHE A 55 14.55 -7.95 6.05
C PHE A 55 14.00 -7.01 7.11
N LEU A 56 12.67 -6.81 7.12
CA LEU A 56 12.02 -6.00 8.15
C LEU A 56 12.27 -6.60 9.54
N ASP A 57 12.00 -7.89 9.74
CA ASP A 57 12.24 -8.60 11.00
C ASP A 57 13.72 -8.53 11.43
N TYR A 58 14.66 -8.64 10.48
CA TYR A 58 16.08 -8.50 10.74
C TYR A 58 16.42 -7.13 11.33
N PHE A 59 15.93 -6.03 10.75
CA PHE A 59 16.21 -4.67 11.25
C PHE A 59 15.45 -4.33 12.53
N LEU A 60 14.22 -4.82 12.69
CA LEU A 60 13.46 -4.71 13.93
C LEU A 60 14.20 -5.36 15.10
N SER A 61 14.76 -6.57 14.87
CA SER A 61 15.54 -7.27 15.90
C SER A 61 16.78 -6.50 16.38
N GLN A 62 17.27 -5.55 15.57
CA GLN A 62 18.39 -4.67 15.89
C GLN A 62 17.97 -3.29 16.41
N GLY A 63 16.66 -3.04 16.58
CA GLY A 63 16.13 -1.76 17.04
C GLY A 63 16.32 -0.60 16.06
N LYS A 64 16.46 -0.88 14.75
CA LYS A 64 16.75 0.13 13.73
C LYS A 64 15.50 0.78 13.11
N LEU A 65 14.33 0.17 13.33
CA LEU A 65 13.05 0.60 12.75
C LEU A 65 12.04 0.96 13.84
N PRO A 66 12.24 2.05 14.60
CA PRO A 66 11.40 2.39 15.75
C PRO A 66 9.94 2.69 15.37
N ASN A 67 9.67 3.23 14.17
CA ASN A 67 8.32 3.55 13.74
C ASN A 67 7.54 2.30 13.31
N PHE A 68 8.16 1.37 12.58
CA PHE A 68 7.56 0.05 12.33
C PHE A 68 7.37 -0.74 13.63
N GLN A 69 8.33 -0.68 14.57
CA GLN A 69 8.17 -1.30 15.89
C GLN A 69 6.95 -0.75 16.61
N LYS A 70 6.73 0.57 16.57
CA LYS A 70 5.53 1.19 17.15
C LYS A 70 4.24 0.67 16.53
N LEU A 71 4.18 0.48 15.19
CA LEU A 71 3.00 -0.12 14.54
C LEU A 71 2.74 -1.55 15.02
N ILE A 72 3.80 -2.32 15.31
CA ILE A 72 3.68 -3.69 15.85
C ILE A 72 3.18 -3.69 17.29
N ASP A 73 3.75 -2.84 18.13
CA ASP A 73 3.45 -2.81 19.57
C ASP A 73 2.05 -2.25 19.86
N GLU A 74 1.64 -1.24 19.10
CA GLU A 74 0.41 -0.48 19.33
C GLU A 74 -0.72 -0.83 18.35
N GLY A 75 -0.49 -1.67 17.34
CA GLY A 75 -1.42 -1.99 16.28
C GLY A 75 -1.56 -3.48 15.99
N ALA A 76 -2.01 -3.79 14.79
CA ALA A 76 -2.15 -5.14 14.27
C ALA A 76 -1.26 -5.32 13.04
N PHE A 77 -0.60 -6.47 12.90
CA PHE A 77 0.34 -6.70 11.81
C PHE A 77 0.42 -8.17 11.41
N SER A 78 0.88 -8.44 10.20
CA SER A 78 1.32 -9.77 9.72
C SER A 78 2.09 -9.68 8.40
N ALA A 79 2.70 -10.79 7.99
CA ALA A 79 3.02 -10.98 6.58
C ALA A 79 1.71 -10.97 5.78
N CYS A 80 1.71 -10.30 4.63
CA CYS A 80 0.55 -10.12 3.75
C CYS A 80 0.68 -11.04 2.53
N GLN A 81 -0.33 -11.87 2.29
CA GLN A 81 -0.30 -12.76 1.14
C GLN A 81 -0.37 -11.97 -0.17
N THR A 82 0.59 -12.24 -1.04
CA THR A 82 0.59 -11.79 -2.43
C THR A 82 0.10 -12.88 -3.37
N PHE A 83 0.00 -12.59 -4.67
CA PHE A 83 -0.43 -13.55 -5.67
C PHE A 83 0.33 -13.34 -7.00
N LYS A 84 0.22 -14.31 -7.90
CA LYS A 84 0.83 -14.25 -9.23
C LYS A 84 -0.14 -13.65 -10.27
N PRO A 85 0.40 -12.86 -11.25
CA PRO A 85 1.80 -12.46 -11.38
C PRO A 85 2.17 -11.38 -10.35
N THR A 86 3.34 -11.50 -9.73
CA THR A 86 3.88 -10.50 -8.80
C THR A 86 4.42 -9.29 -9.58
N LYS A 87 3.52 -8.50 -10.15
CA LYS A 87 3.80 -7.25 -10.89
C LYS A 87 3.13 -6.10 -10.17
N SER A 88 3.89 -5.11 -9.74
CA SER A 88 3.39 -4.05 -8.86
C SER A 88 2.14 -3.36 -9.41
N VAL A 89 2.05 -3.08 -10.72
CA VAL A 89 0.83 -2.49 -11.32
C VAL A 89 -0.42 -3.36 -11.12
N VAL A 90 -0.28 -4.70 -11.17
CA VAL A 90 -1.38 -5.66 -10.96
C VAL A 90 -1.73 -5.73 -9.48
N LEU A 91 -0.71 -5.84 -8.61
CA LEU A 91 -0.87 -5.97 -7.17
C LEU A 91 -1.48 -4.71 -6.56
N TRP A 92 -0.94 -3.53 -6.88
CA TRP A 92 -1.47 -2.25 -6.37
C TRP A 92 -2.85 -1.90 -6.90
N THR A 93 -3.21 -2.35 -8.11
CA THR A 93 -4.60 -2.26 -8.59
C THR A 93 -5.53 -3.19 -7.79
N SER A 94 -5.06 -4.39 -7.43
CA SER A 94 -5.83 -5.29 -6.58
C SER A 94 -5.99 -4.75 -5.15
N VAL A 95 -4.96 -4.11 -4.59
CA VAL A 95 -5.07 -3.37 -3.32
C VAL A 95 -6.14 -2.29 -3.41
N ALA A 96 -6.14 -1.51 -4.51
CA ALA A 96 -7.06 -0.39 -4.68
C ALA A 96 -8.51 -0.83 -4.88
N THR A 97 -8.76 -2.00 -5.44
CA THR A 97 -10.10 -2.48 -5.80
C THR A 97 -10.65 -3.57 -4.88
N GLY A 98 -9.77 -4.25 -4.12
CA GLY A 98 -10.12 -5.45 -3.37
C GLY A 98 -10.47 -6.65 -4.27
N LYS A 99 -10.09 -6.62 -5.55
CA LYS A 99 -10.49 -7.58 -6.58
C LYS A 99 -9.28 -8.17 -7.30
N ARG A 100 -9.45 -9.37 -7.84
CA ARG A 100 -8.45 -10.05 -8.67
C ARG A 100 -8.34 -9.40 -10.05
N MET A 101 -7.21 -9.62 -10.71
CA MET A 101 -6.87 -9.06 -12.02
C MET A 101 -7.90 -9.38 -13.10
N GLU A 102 -8.55 -10.55 -13.05
CA GLU A 102 -9.60 -10.93 -13.98
C GLU A 102 -10.83 -10.01 -13.91
N LYS A 103 -11.08 -9.43 -12.73
CA LYS A 103 -12.17 -8.49 -12.48
C LYS A 103 -11.75 -7.05 -12.81
N HIS A 104 -10.60 -6.60 -12.30
CA HIS A 104 -10.18 -5.21 -12.52
C HIS A 104 -9.52 -4.94 -13.87
N GLY A 105 -9.13 -5.98 -14.63
CA GLY A 105 -8.70 -5.87 -16.03
C GLY A 105 -7.22 -5.53 -16.25
N ILE A 106 -6.47 -5.13 -15.24
CA ILE A 106 -5.01 -4.88 -15.35
C ILE A 106 -4.30 -6.18 -15.02
N VAL A 107 -3.75 -6.86 -16.03
CA VAL A 107 -3.15 -8.20 -15.90
C VAL A 107 -1.64 -8.22 -16.14
N ASP A 108 -1.08 -7.13 -16.64
CA ASP A 108 0.36 -6.96 -16.91
C ASP A 108 0.73 -5.46 -16.93
N TRP A 109 2.02 -5.16 -16.97
CA TRP A 109 2.57 -3.83 -17.22
C TRP A 109 2.09 -3.26 -18.56
N GLN A 110 1.96 -4.11 -19.56
CA GLN A 110 1.52 -3.76 -20.91
C GLN A 110 0.28 -4.57 -21.29
N LEU A 111 -0.72 -3.88 -21.80
CA LEU A 111 -1.95 -4.45 -22.32
C LEU A 111 -1.97 -4.30 -23.85
N LEU A 112 -2.78 -5.10 -24.53
CA LEU A 112 -3.00 -4.91 -25.94
C LEU A 112 -3.86 -3.66 -26.18
N SER A 113 -3.46 -2.84 -27.17
CA SER A 113 -4.28 -1.75 -27.66
C SER A 113 -5.64 -2.26 -28.13
N GLU A 114 -6.62 -1.36 -28.26
CA GLU A 114 -7.98 -1.73 -28.67
C GLU A 114 -8.03 -2.46 -30.02
N ASP A 115 -7.12 -2.11 -30.95
CA ASP A 115 -6.96 -2.79 -32.25
C ASP A 115 -6.18 -4.12 -32.14
N GLY A 116 -5.66 -4.47 -30.97
CA GLY A 116 -4.89 -5.69 -30.73
C GLY A 116 -3.51 -5.74 -31.36
N GLN A 117 -3.02 -4.63 -31.94
CA GLN A 117 -1.76 -4.61 -32.71
C GLN A 117 -0.53 -4.19 -31.94
N ARG A 118 -0.71 -3.43 -30.86
CA ARG A 118 0.40 -2.87 -30.07
C ARG A 118 0.25 -3.18 -28.58
N LYS A 119 1.36 -3.14 -27.87
CA LYS A 119 1.37 -3.17 -26.42
C LYS A 119 1.49 -1.75 -25.90
N VAL A 120 0.59 -1.37 -24.98
CA VAL A 120 0.48 -0.07 -24.36
C VAL A 120 0.58 -0.26 -22.85
N LEU A 121 1.22 0.66 -22.13
CA LEU A 121 1.27 0.60 -20.67
C LEU A 121 -0.14 0.63 -20.05
N ALA A 122 -0.32 -0.15 -19.00
CA ALA A 122 -1.55 -0.12 -18.22
C ALA A 122 -1.70 1.26 -17.55
N SER A 123 -2.88 1.84 -17.66
CA SER A 123 -3.22 3.18 -17.18
C SER A 123 -4.50 3.14 -16.32
N GLY A 124 -4.91 4.29 -15.78
CA GLY A 124 -6.17 4.44 -15.05
C GLY A 124 -7.39 4.02 -15.88
N GLN A 125 -7.33 4.26 -17.20
CA GLN A 125 -8.39 3.85 -18.12
C GLN A 125 -8.47 2.34 -18.33
N SER A 126 -7.41 1.60 -18.06
CA SER A 126 -7.38 0.14 -18.21
C SER A 126 -8.16 -0.59 -17.12
N ARG A 127 -8.45 0.09 -16.02
CA ARG A 127 -9.19 -0.47 -14.88
C ARG A 127 -10.69 -0.56 -15.21
N ARG A 128 -11.28 -1.74 -15.02
CA ARG A 128 -12.69 -2.05 -15.32
C ARG A 128 -13.61 -1.94 -14.10
N THR A 129 -13.04 -1.73 -12.91
CA THR A 129 -13.77 -1.69 -11.63
C THR A 129 -13.45 -0.44 -10.85
N GLU A 130 -14.31 -0.06 -9.90
CA GLU A 130 -14.05 1.09 -9.05
C GLU A 130 -12.94 0.79 -8.04
N ALA A 131 -12.02 1.74 -7.84
CA ALA A 131 -11.05 1.73 -6.76
C ALA A 131 -11.64 2.38 -5.50
N PHE A 132 -11.01 2.17 -4.35
CA PHE A 132 -11.49 2.72 -3.08
C PHE A 132 -11.67 4.25 -3.11
N TRP A 133 -10.90 4.99 -3.90
CA TRP A 133 -11.07 6.44 -4.05
C TRP A 133 -12.31 6.83 -4.86
N ASN A 134 -12.69 6.04 -5.88
CA ASN A 134 -13.93 6.27 -6.62
C ASN A 134 -15.14 5.95 -5.75
N ILE A 135 -15.07 4.86 -4.99
CA ILE A 135 -16.11 4.44 -4.05
C ILE A 135 -16.29 5.50 -2.95
N ALA A 136 -15.19 5.98 -2.37
CA ALA A 136 -15.19 7.05 -1.38
C ALA A 136 -15.82 8.33 -1.94
N THR A 137 -15.41 8.78 -3.13
CA THR A 137 -15.98 9.94 -3.83
C THR A 137 -17.49 9.81 -4.03
N THR A 138 -17.95 8.65 -4.53
CA THR A 138 -19.37 8.38 -4.74
C THR A 138 -20.16 8.43 -3.42
N ALA A 139 -19.51 8.08 -2.32
CA ALA A 139 -20.08 8.14 -0.97
C ALA A 139 -19.88 9.52 -0.29
N ASN A 140 -19.54 10.57 -1.03
CA ASN A 140 -19.25 11.92 -0.53
C ASN A 140 -18.16 11.96 0.54
N ARG A 141 -17.10 11.15 0.37
CA ARG A 141 -15.87 11.14 1.16
C ARG A 141 -14.75 11.73 0.35
N SER A 142 -14.02 12.67 0.95
CA SER A 142 -12.88 13.32 0.30
C SER A 142 -11.67 12.40 0.19
N VAL A 143 -10.86 12.58 -0.86
CA VAL A 143 -9.70 11.73 -1.12
C VAL A 143 -8.45 12.53 -1.51
N GLN A 144 -7.27 12.03 -1.13
CA GLN A 144 -5.95 12.52 -1.57
C GLN A 144 -5.11 11.31 -1.98
N ILE A 145 -4.93 11.12 -3.29
CA ILE A 145 -4.27 9.94 -3.87
C ILE A 145 -2.98 10.37 -4.58
N LEU A 146 -1.84 9.84 -4.15
CA LEU A 146 -0.55 10.27 -4.66
C LEU A 146 0.30 9.09 -5.14
N ASN A 147 0.84 9.22 -6.34
CA ASN A 147 1.80 8.30 -6.96
C ASN A 147 1.35 6.83 -7.02
N TRP A 148 0.04 6.57 -6.93
CA TRP A 148 -0.49 5.21 -7.02
C TRP A 148 -0.41 4.69 -8.46
N TRP A 149 -0.07 3.41 -8.63
CA TRP A 149 0.00 2.81 -9.96
C TRP A 149 -1.35 2.88 -10.70
N ALA A 150 -1.28 3.12 -12.01
CA ALA A 150 -2.44 3.22 -12.90
C ALA A 150 -3.44 4.31 -12.45
N THR A 151 -2.94 5.49 -12.08
CA THR A 151 -3.75 6.69 -11.79
C THR A 151 -3.61 7.77 -12.86
N TRP A 152 -2.83 7.54 -13.91
CA TRP A 152 -2.83 8.41 -15.09
C TRP A 152 -3.76 7.83 -16.17
N PRO A 153 -4.54 8.67 -16.89
CA PRO A 153 -4.88 10.06 -16.55
C PRO A 153 -5.58 10.17 -15.21
N ALA A 154 -5.38 11.31 -14.51
CA ALA A 154 -6.00 11.55 -13.21
C ALA A 154 -7.52 11.65 -13.34
N GLU A 155 -8.23 10.88 -12.52
CA GLU A 155 -9.69 10.81 -12.54
C GLU A 155 -10.31 11.93 -11.72
N GLU A 156 -11.54 12.33 -12.07
CA GLU A 156 -12.36 13.22 -11.26
C GLU A 156 -12.74 12.55 -9.94
N VAL A 157 -12.44 13.22 -8.82
CA VAL A 157 -12.72 12.76 -7.46
C VAL A 157 -13.19 13.91 -6.57
N LEU A 158 -13.75 13.60 -5.42
CA LEU A 158 -13.96 14.59 -4.37
C LEU A 158 -12.65 14.80 -3.60
N GLY A 159 -11.78 15.67 -4.11
CA GLY A 159 -10.45 15.93 -3.56
C GLY A 159 -9.38 15.94 -4.64
N GLU A 160 -8.23 15.32 -4.39
CA GLU A 160 -7.06 15.44 -5.25
C GLU A 160 -6.48 14.08 -5.65
N ILE A 161 -6.04 14.00 -6.92
CA ILE A 161 -5.15 12.95 -7.43
C ILE A 161 -3.87 13.59 -7.97
N VAL A 162 -2.72 13.14 -7.48
CA VAL A 162 -1.39 13.37 -8.07
C VAL A 162 -0.92 12.05 -8.65
N SER A 163 -1.07 11.89 -9.97
CA SER A 163 -0.87 10.59 -10.61
C SER A 163 0.61 10.15 -10.60
N ASN A 164 0.83 8.85 -10.85
CA ASN A 164 2.17 8.29 -11.00
C ASN A 164 2.98 8.86 -12.19
N HIS A 165 2.37 9.68 -13.05
CA HIS A 165 3.05 10.40 -14.13
C HIS A 165 3.42 11.84 -13.77
N PHE A 166 2.91 12.39 -12.65
CA PHE A 166 3.19 13.77 -12.26
C PHE A 166 4.68 14.09 -12.10
N PRO A 167 5.54 13.24 -11.49
CA PRO A 167 6.96 13.55 -11.39
C PRO A 167 7.63 13.77 -12.75
N ARG A 168 7.18 13.06 -13.80
CA ARG A 168 7.72 13.22 -15.16
C ARG A 168 7.19 14.45 -15.84
N ALA A 169 5.96 14.86 -15.56
CA ALA A 169 5.36 16.08 -16.09
C ALA A 169 6.09 17.36 -15.65
N LEU A 170 6.94 17.29 -14.63
CA LEU A 170 7.82 18.41 -14.26
C LEU A 170 8.92 18.69 -15.31
N HIS A 171 9.13 17.77 -16.25
CA HIS A 171 10.20 17.84 -17.26
C HIS A 171 9.72 17.52 -18.67
N GLU A 172 8.54 16.94 -18.81
CA GLU A 172 7.92 16.52 -20.08
C GLU A 172 6.52 17.10 -20.18
N ASP A 173 6.02 17.31 -21.40
CA ASP A 173 4.66 17.81 -21.63
C ASP A 173 3.64 16.68 -21.52
N VAL A 174 3.16 16.44 -20.29
CA VAL A 174 2.17 15.42 -19.98
C VAL A 174 0.96 16.06 -19.31
N ALA A 175 -0.16 16.04 -19.98
CA ALA A 175 -1.44 16.54 -19.46
C ALA A 175 -2.13 15.53 -18.53
N GLU A 176 -3.15 15.97 -17.83
CA GLU A 176 -4.04 15.14 -16.98
C GLU A 176 -3.27 14.35 -15.89
N VAL A 177 -2.19 14.93 -15.38
CA VAL A 177 -1.34 14.29 -14.35
C VAL A 177 -1.84 14.53 -12.93
N THR A 178 -2.73 15.49 -12.76
CA THR A 178 -3.41 15.78 -11.49
C THR A 178 -4.90 15.99 -11.70
N TYR A 179 -5.66 15.79 -10.64
CA TYR A 179 -7.02 16.29 -10.49
C TYR A 179 -7.14 17.03 -9.15
N PRO A 180 -7.66 18.27 -9.12
CA PRO A 180 -7.97 19.07 -10.30
C PRO A 180 -6.71 19.41 -11.14
N GLU A 181 -6.90 19.80 -12.41
CA GLU A 181 -5.76 19.97 -13.36
C GLU A 181 -4.80 21.09 -12.94
N GLU A 182 -5.33 22.18 -12.38
CA GLU A 182 -4.55 23.31 -11.87
C GLU A 182 -3.61 22.97 -10.71
N LEU A 183 -3.81 21.84 -10.04
CA LEU A 183 -2.93 21.36 -8.98
C LEU A 183 -1.52 21.07 -9.50
N ALA A 184 -1.37 20.70 -10.77
CA ALA A 184 -0.05 20.46 -11.36
C ALA A 184 0.83 21.72 -11.34
N GLU A 185 0.29 22.88 -11.70
CA GLU A 185 1.01 24.16 -11.67
C GLU A 185 1.34 24.58 -10.23
N GLU A 186 0.38 24.40 -9.31
CA GLU A 186 0.57 24.71 -7.89
C GLU A 186 1.72 23.90 -7.29
N LEU A 187 1.74 22.59 -7.51
CA LEU A 187 2.79 21.71 -7.01
C LEU A 187 4.15 22.02 -7.68
N ALA A 188 4.17 22.26 -8.98
CA ALA A 188 5.40 22.62 -9.69
C ALA A 188 6.02 23.92 -9.14
N ALA A 189 5.19 24.88 -8.71
CA ALA A 189 5.64 26.15 -8.12
C ALA A 189 6.34 25.98 -6.74
N LEU A 190 6.24 24.81 -6.09
CA LEU A 190 6.91 24.51 -4.82
C LEU A 190 8.44 24.34 -4.96
N GLY A 191 8.98 24.34 -6.19
CA GLY A 191 10.39 24.03 -6.41
C GLY A 191 10.72 22.60 -5.95
N LEU A 192 9.93 21.63 -6.42
CA LEU A 192 10.08 20.22 -6.09
C LEU A 192 11.49 19.71 -6.41
N PRO A 193 11.99 18.69 -5.68
CA PRO A 193 13.36 18.22 -5.85
C PRO A 193 13.57 17.66 -7.25
N GLY A 194 14.77 17.93 -7.78
CA GLY A 194 15.27 17.29 -8.98
C GLY A 194 16.31 16.24 -8.64
N ARG A 195 16.81 15.55 -9.66
CA ARG A 195 17.76 14.44 -9.52
C ARG A 195 19.04 14.77 -8.72
N GLU A 196 19.53 16.01 -8.79
CA GLU A 196 20.71 16.44 -8.02
C GLU A 196 20.41 16.49 -6.51
N ALA A 197 19.26 17.05 -6.14
CA ALA A 197 18.81 17.10 -4.75
C ALA A 197 18.54 15.67 -4.23
N ALA A 198 17.95 14.80 -5.03
CA ALA A 198 17.74 13.39 -4.70
C ALA A 198 19.06 12.66 -4.44
N ASN A 199 20.08 12.84 -5.27
CA ASN A 199 21.40 12.24 -5.06
C ASN A 199 22.06 12.74 -3.77
N ALA A 200 21.91 14.02 -3.44
CA ALA A 200 22.43 14.60 -2.21
C ALA A 200 21.75 14.00 -0.97
N GLU A 201 20.42 13.82 -1.02
CA GLU A 201 19.66 13.23 0.08
C GLU A 201 19.94 11.73 0.23
N LEU A 202 20.05 10.99 -0.87
CA LEU A 202 20.50 9.60 -0.88
C LEU A 202 21.86 9.46 -0.18
N ALA A 203 22.83 10.29 -0.54
CA ALA A 203 24.15 10.28 0.07
C ALA A 203 24.11 10.63 1.57
N ALA A 204 23.28 11.61 1.96
CA ALA A 204 23.09 12.00 3.35
C ALA A 204 22.42 10.89 4.18
N ALA A 205 21.52 10.13 3.59
CA ALA A 205 20.89 8.95 4.19
C ALA A 205 21.82 7.71 4.22
N GLY A 206 23.04 7.82 3.70
CA GLY A 206 23.98 6.67 3.60
C GLY A 206 23.61 5.67 2.52
N MET A 207 22.64 5.99 1.67
CA MET A 207 22.26 5.13 0.55
C MET A 207 23.28 5.21 -0.60
N PRO A 208 23.54 4.10 -1.30
CA PRO A 208 24.51 4.10 -2.38
C PRO A 208 24.10 5.00 -3.55
N VAL A 209 24.97 5.92 -3.91
CA VAL A 209 24.88 6.74 -5.13
C VAL A 209 25.91 6.23 -6.12
N PHE A 210 25.61 6.29 -7.41
CA PHE A 210 26.50 5.82 -8.45
C PHE A 210 27.86 6.52 -8.39
N SER A 211 28.92 5.70 -8.25
CA SER A 211 30.30 6.08 -8.55
C SER A 211 30.98 4.98 -9.35
N ARG A 212 32.04 5.29 -10.07
CA ARG A 212 32.81 4.25 -10.78
C ARG A 212 33.45 3.29 -9.80
N GLU A 213 33.96 3.77 -8.69
CA GLU A 213 34.56 2.97 -7.62
C GLU A 213 33.55 1.97 -7.02
N LEU A 214 32.32 2.42 -6.74
CA LEU A 214 31.24 1.54 -6.28
C LEU A 214 30.91 0.48 -7.34
N ALA A 215 30.77 0.87 -8.60
CA ALA A 215 30.47 -0.09 -9.68
C ALA A 215 31.57 -1.14 -9.85
N ASP A 216 32.84 -0.75 -9.71
CA ASP A 216 34.01 -1.66 -9.78
C ASP A 216 34.10 -2.58 -8.54
N SER A 217 33.52 -2.19 -7.40
CA SER A 217 33.47 -3.01 -6.19
C SER A 217 32.48 -4.17 -6.27
N ALA A 218 31.51 -4.12 -7.19
CA ALA A 218 30.48 -5.13 -7.31
C ALA A 218 31.05 -6.53 -7.56
N PHE A 219 30.44 -7.53 -6.91
CA PHE A 219 30.85 -8.94 -7.09
C PHE A 219 30.62 -9.44 -8.51
N MET A 220 29.53 -8.99 -9.15
CA MET A 220 29.23 -9.29 -10.55
C MET A 220 29.06 -7.97 -11.32
N PRO A 221 30.14 -7.45 -11.94
CA PRO A 221 30.06 -6.22 -12.70
C PRO A 221 29.00 -6.30 -13.80
N SER A 222 28.24 -5.23 -13.96
CA SER A 222 27.22 -5.10 -14.99
C SER A 222 27.46 -3.82 -15.78
N THR A 223 27.36 -3.89 -17.09
CA THR A 223 27.43 -2.71 -17.97
C THR A 223 26.29 -1.72 -17.72
N ASN A 224 25.21 -2.19 -17.05
CA ASN A 224 23.99 -1.41 -16.83
C ASN A 224 23.92 -0.76 -15.43
N PHE A 225 24.96 -0.83 -14.60
CA PHE A 225 24.90 -0.24 -13.25
C PHE A 225 24.57 1.24 -13.26
N ARG A 226 25.20 2.01 -14.15
CA ARG A 226 24.89 3.44 -14.24
C ARG A 226 23.41 3.68 -14.50
N ALA A 227 22.81 2.96 -15.43
CA ALA A 227 21.39 3.10 -15.74
C ALA A 227 20.51 2.72 -14.52
N ARG A 228 20.83 1.61 -13.83
CA ARG A 228 20.09 1.16 -12.64
C ARG A 228 20.15 2.17 -11.50
N PHE A 229 21.32 2.73 -11.20
CA PHE A 229 21.44 3.79 -10.20
C PHE A 229 20.72 5.06 -10.61
N GLN A 230 20.72 5.40 -11.91
CA GLN A 230 19.97 6.56 -12.40
C GLN A 230 18.46 6.33 -12.26
N THR A 231 17.98 5.13 -12.55
CA THR A 231 16.58 4.75 -12.33
C THR A 231 16.24 4.79 -10.84
N ALA A 232 17.08 4.22 -9.96
CA ALA A 232 16.84 4.23 -8.53
C ALA A 232 16.80 5.67 -7.96
N ALA A 233 17.74 6.52 -8.37
CA ALA A 233 17.73 7.93 -7.97
C ALA A 233 16.52 8.70 -8.54
N GLY A 234 16.05 8.34 -9.73
CA GLY A 234 14.82 8.89 -10.32
C GLY A 234 13.60 8.52 -9.48
N ILE A 235 13.45 7.25 -9.14
CA ILE A 235 12.31 6.76 -8.33
C ILE A 235 12.38 7.30 -6.90
N PHE A 236 13.57 7.40 -6.30
CA PHE A 236 13.73 8.07 -5.02
C PHE A 236 13.29 9.55 -5.09
N ASN A 237 13.61 10.24 -6.19
CA ASN A 237 13.13 11.59 -6.43
C ASN A 237 11.60 11.65 -6.56
N ASP A 238 10.98 10.68 -7.24
CA ASP A 238 9.52 10.57 -7.34
C ASP A 238 8.87 10.39 -5.95
N ASP A 239 9.49 9.59 -5.07
CA ASP A 239 9.05 9.41 -3.70
C ASP A 239 9.19 10.68 -2.85
N MET A 240 10.28 11.46 -3.06
CA MET A 240 10.44 12.78 -2.42
C MET A 240 9.38 13.78 -2.90
N ILE A 241 9.10 13.80 -4.21
CA ILE A 241 8.04 14.63 -4.80
C ILE A 241 6.69 14.25 -4.20
N THR A 242 6.42 12.94 -4.08
CA THR A 242 5.19 12.41 -3.47
C THR A 242 5.02 12.87 -2.03
N GLU A 243 6.06 12.72 -1.19
CA GLU A 243 6.03 13.14 0.22
C GLU A 243 5.84 14.66 0.34
N ARG A 244 6.52 15.46 -0.48
CA ARG A 244 6.37 16.93 -0.47
C ARG A 244 5.00 17.38 -0.97
N SER A 245 4.48 16.75 -2.02
CA SER A 245 3.14 17.03 -2.52
C SER A 245 2.06 16.70 -1.48
N LEU A 246 2.18 15.55 -0.81
CA LEU A 246 1.27 15.19 0.29
C LEU A 246 1.35 16.21 1.44
N ASN A 247 2.56 16.58 1.88
CA ASN A 247 2.72 17.57 2.93
C ASN A 247 2.08 18.91 2.56
N HIS A 248 2.25 19.36 1.32
CA HIS A 248 1.60 20.58 0.82
C HIS A 248 0.07 20.50 0.85
N LEU A 249 -0.51 19.38 0.41
CA LEU A 249 -1.95 19.17 0.45
C LEU A 249 -2.48 19.17 1.89
N LEU A 250 -1.81 18.47 2.81
CA LEU A 250 -2.17 18.45 4.23
C LEU A 250 -2.11 19.85 4.86
N GLU A 251 -1.13 20.67 4.48
CA GLU A 251 -0.97 22.04 5.00
C GLU A 251 -1.98 23.04 4.43
N THR A 252 -2.32 22.91 3.16
CA THR A 252 -3.16 23.89 2.46
C THR A 252 -4.64 23.53 2.40
N ARG A 253 -4.97 22.23 2.42
CA ARG A 253 -6.35 21.71 2.29
C ARG A 253 -6.81 20.89 3.48
N GLY A 254 -5.88 20.52 4.39
CA GLY A 254 -6.15 19.58 5.47
C GLY A 254 -6.15 18.13 4.99
N GLN A 255 -6.33 17.22 5.92
CA GLN A 255 -6.38 15.79 5.64
C GLN A 255 -7.76 15.38 5.11
N ALA A 256 -7.81 14.71 3.96
CA ALA A 256 -9.02 14.10 3.42
C ALA A 256 -9.52 12.91 4.27
N ASP A 257 -10.76 12.46 4.03
CA ASP A 257 -11.27 11.22 4.66
C ASP A 257 -10.45 9.99 4.29
N LEU A 258 -9.89 9.98 3.07
CA LEU A 258 -8.99 8.93 2.59
C LEU A 258 -7.73 9.55 1.99
N VAL A 259 -6.59 9.25 2.58
CA VAL A 259 -5.26 9.56 2.02
C VAL A 259 -4.60 8.27 1.55
N ALA A 260 -4.03 8.25 0.35
CA ALA A 260 -3.24 7.10 -0.11
C ALA A 260 -2.00 7.57 -0.87
N ALA A 261 -0.83 7.07 -0.50
CA ALA A 261 0.43 7.37 -1.17
C ALA A 261 1.27 6.10 -1.34
N LEU A 262 1.97 6.00 -2.48
CA LEU A 262 2.81 4.86 -2.82
C LEU A 262 4.26 5.31 -2.97
N PHE A 263 5.16 4.61 -2.26
CA PHE A 263 6.61 4.79 -2.27
C PHE A 263 7.29 3.55 -2.84
N ARG A 264 8.26 3.72 -3.74
CA ARG A 264 8.82 2.63 -4.56
C ARG A 264 10.32 2.41 -4.35
N THR A 265 10.95 3.21 -3.50
CA THR A 265 12.41 3.17 -3.28
C THR A 265 12.89 1.81 -2.82
N THR A 266 12.16 1.13 -1.91
CA THR A 266 12.55 -0.19 -1.37
C THR A 266 12.67 -1.22 -2.47
N ASP A 267 11.66 -1.34 -3.32
CA ASP A 267 11.64 -2.31 -4.43
C ASP A 267 12.82 -2.11 -5.38
N VAL A 268 13.00 -0.87 -5.84
CA VAL A 268 14.02 -0.57 -6.83
C VAL A 268 15.44 -0.87 -6.34
N TYR A 269 15.76 -0.50 -5.10
CA TYR A 269 17.07 -0.79 -4.53
C TYR A 269 17.26 -2.30 -4.31
N THR A 270 16.24 -3.02 -3.87
CA THR A 270 16.31 -4.46 -3.64
C THR A 270 16.59 -5.24 -4.91
N HIS A 271 16.17 -4.79 -6.07
CA HIS A 271 16.41 -5.48 -7.34
C HIS A 271 17.88 -5.63 -7.75
N PHE A 272 18.78 -4.72 -7.36
CA PHE A 272 20.15 -4.77 -7.87
C PHE A 272 21.25 -4.63 -6.83
N MET A 273 20.95 -4.18 -5.61
CA MET A 273 21.96 -3.94 -4.58
C MET A 273 22.62 -5.20 -4.03
N TRP A 274 22.01 -6.38 -4.23
CA TRP A 274 22.61 -7.66 -3.83
C TRP A 274 24.01 -7.89 -4.41
N ARG A 275 24.37 -7.22 -5.48
CA ARG A 275 25.69 -7.28 -6.12
C ARG A 275 26.80 -6.61 -5.32
N PHE A 276 26.43 -5.86 -4.29
CA PHE A 276 27.33 -5.12 -3.39
C PHE A 276 27.51 -5.80 -2.03
N ILE A 277 27.01 -7.02 -1.86
CA ILE A 277 27.33 -7.83 -0.68
C ILE A 277 28.84 -8.10 -0.57
N GLU A 278 29.32 -8.40 0.62
CA GLU A 278 30.73 -8.68 0.87
C GLU A 278 31.27 -9.79 -0.03
N ARG A 279 32.36 -9.52 -0.73
CA ARG A 279 32.96 -10.48 -1.69
C ARG A 279 33.19 -11.89 -1.14
N PRO A 280 33.68 -12.09 0.11
CA PRO A 280 33.87 -13.44 0.66
C PRO A 280 32.56 -14.24 0.74
N VAL A 281 31.45 -13.55 1.13
CA VAL A 281 30.12 -14.18 1.21
C VAL A 281 29.63 -14.52 -0.20
N ALA A 282 29.69 -13.55 -1.12
CA ALA A 282 29.30 -13.75 -2.51
C ALA A 282 30.09 -14.90 -3.16
N GLN A 283 31.42 -14.97 -2.93
CA GLN A 283 32.29 -16.01 -3.49
C GLN A 283 31.91 -17.39 -2.94
N ARG A 284 31.64 -17.49 -1.63
CA ARG A 284 31.24 -18.75 -1.01
C ARG A 284 29.92 -19.25 -1.60
N VAL A 285 28.91 -18.38 -1.70
CA VAL A 285 27.63 -18.72 -2.32
C VAL A 285 27.82 -19.15 -3.76
N TRP A 286 28.62 -18.40 -4.52
CA TRP A 286 28.94 -18.73 -5.90
C TRP A 286 29.62 -20.11 -6.07
N ASP A 287 30.57 -20.44 -5.20
CA ASP A 287 31.29 -21.70 -5.26
C ASP A 287 30.38 -22.89 -4.88
N GLU A 288 29.44 -22.70 -3.95
CA GLU A 288 28.46 -23.72 -3.57
C GLU A 288 27.39 -23.94 -4.67
N LEU A 289 27.03 -22.89 -5.42
CA LEU A 289 26.05 -22.96 -6.50
C LEU A 289 26.61 -23.32 -7.89
N ARG A 290 27.93 -23.48 -8.02
CA ARG A 290 28.61 -23.82 -9.30
C ARG A 290 28.25 -25.18 -9.87
N GLY A 291 27.69 -26.09 -9.09
CA GLY A 291 27.11 -27.31 -9.62
C GLY A 291 25.86 -26.98 -10.43
N GLU A 292 25.84 -27.35 -11.73
CA GLU A 292 24.62 -27.16 -12.57
C GLU A 292 23.40 -27.75 -11.85
N GLY A 293 22.46 -26.90 -11.50
CA GLY A 293 21.22 -27.30 -10.83
C GLY A 293 21.33 -27.58 -9.33
N ALA A 294 22.43 -27.20 -8.68
CA ALA A 294 22.52 -27.30 -7.22
C ALA A 294 21.39 -26.47 -6.56
N PRO A 295 20.57 -27.07 -5.70
CA PRO A 295 19.50 -26.33 -5.04
C PRO A 295 20.10 -25.32 -4.07
N VAL A 296 19.52 -24.10 -4.02
CA VAL A 296 19.83 -23.15 -2.94
C VAL A 296 19.40 -23.80 -1.62
N THR A 297 20.38 -24.14 -0.78
CA THR A 297 20.09 -24.69 0.54
C THR A 297 19.57 -23.58 1.46
N GLU A 298 18.81 -23.95 2.50
CA GLU A 298 18.33 -22.99 3.50
C GLU A 298 19.48 -22.21 4.16
N ALA A 299 20.65 -22.86 4.36
CA ALA A 299 21.82 -22.22 4.91
C ALA A 299 22.42 -21.16 3.97
N ILE A 300 22.42 -21.41 2.66
CA ILE A 300 22.88 -20.43 1.65
C ILE A 300 21.89 -19.26 1.59
N SER A 301 20.59 -19.54 1.56
CA SER A 301 19.56 -18.49 1.56
C SER A 301 19.75 -17.58 2.76
N ARG A 302 19.77 -18.11 3.96
CA ARG A 302 19.97 -17.33 5.20
C ARG A 302 21.26 -16.50 5.19
N MET A 303 22.37 -17.06 4.76
CA MET A 303 23.64 -16.31 4.67
C MET A 303 23.55 -15.15 3.67
N MET A 304 22.84 -15.34 2.54
CA MET A 304 22.62 -14.29 1.57
C MET A 304 21.69 -13.22 2.11
N ASP A 305 20.60 -13.62 2.77
CA ASP A 305 19.62 -12.69 3.34
C ASP A 305 20.28 -11.79 4.40
N GLU A 306 21.09 -12.36 5.31
CA GLU A 306 21.84 -11.58 6.31
C GLU A 306 22.91 -10.66 5.69
N ALA A 307 23.62 -11.10 4.66
CA ALA A 307 24.60 -10.27 3.98
C ALA A 307 23.93 -9.15 3.18
N TYR A 308 22.78 -9.45 2.58
CA TYR A 308 22.02 -8.49 1.80
C TYR A 308 21.28 -7.48 2.67
N ALA A 309 20.73 -7.91 3.79
CA ALA A 309 20.14 -7.00 4.76
C ALA A 309 21.09 -5.86 5.12
N ARG A 310 22.35 -6.15 5.40
CA ARG A 310 23.36 -5.11 5.70
C ARG A 310 23.53 -4.07 4.59
N VAL A 311 23.38 -4.47 3.33
CA VAL A 311 23.45 -3.55 2.18
C VAL A 311 22.18 -2.70 2.06
N LEU A 312 21.03 -3.26 2.44
CA LEU A 312 19.72 -2.60 2.38
C LEU A 312 19.41 -1.75 3.62
N GLU A 313 20.21 -1.85 4.70
CA GLU A 313 19.96 -1.13 5.94
C GLU A 313 19.64 0.36 5.77
N PRO A 314 20.41 1.16 5.01
CA PRO A 314 20.11 2.58 4.84
C PRO A 314 18.75 2.84 4.19
N VAL A 315 18.31 1.95 3.30
CA VAL A 315 17.00 2.05 2.63
C VAL A 315 15.88 1.86 3.64
N TYR A 316 15.93 0.78 4.42
CA TYR A 316 14.90 0.48 5.43
C TYR A 316 14.85 1.53 6.54
N VAL A 317 15.99 2.01 7.00
CA VAL A 317 16.06 3.09 7.99
C VAL A 317 15.48 4.40 7.46
N HIS A 318 15.73 4.72 6.19
CA HIS A 318 15.14 5.89 5.55
C HIS A 318 13.62 5.78 5.44
N GLU A 319 13.10 4.61 5.03
CA GLU A 319 11.66 4.38 4.92
C GLU A 319 10.97 4.37 6.31
N ASP A 320 11.62 3.87 7.35
CA ASP A 320 11.13 3.99 8.72
C ASP A 320 11.03 5.45 9.17
N ALA A 321 12.04 6.25 8.85
CA ALA A 321 12.02 7.68 9.16
C ALA A 321 10.92 8.42 8.36
N ARG A 322 10.70 8.06 7.08
CA ARG A 322 9.57 8.56 6.27
C ARG A 322 8.24 8.21 6.92
N LEU A 323 8.06 6.94 7.29
CA LEU A 323 6.86 6.49 8.00
C LEU A 323 6.61 7.33 9.26
N GLY A 324 7.64 7.59 10.07
CA GLY A 324 7.54 8.45 11.25
C GLY A 324 7.02 9.85 10.94
N ARG A 325 7.59 10.51 9.92
CA ARG A 325 7.12 11.84 9.48
C ARG A 325 5.68 11.83 8.99
N LEU A 326 5.27 10.80 8.25
CA LEU A 326 3.89 10.65 7.79
C LEU A 326 2.93 10.42 8.95
N MET A 327 3.29 9.58 9.93
CA MET A 327 2.48 9.35 11.12
C MET A 327 2.24 10.62 11.94
N GLU A 328 3.27 11.47 12.07
CA GLU A 328 3.18 12.74 12.79
C GLU A 328 2.23 13.76 12.12
N ARG A 329 1.98 13.61 10.82
CA ARG A 329 1.09 14.49 10.05
C ARG A 329 -0.37 14.07 10.09
N MET A 330 -0.67 12.82 10.46
CA MET A 330 -2.04 12.31 10.45
C MET A 330 -2.82 12.80 11.67
N GLU A 331 -4.11 13.07 11.46
CA GLU A 331 -5.03 13.46 12.52
C GLU A 331 -5.30 12.30 13.49
N SER A 332 -5.69 12.61 14.71
CA SER A 332 -5.81 11.62 15.80
C SER A 332 -6.93 10.58 15.59
N ASP A 333 -7.91 10.87 14.73
CA ASP A 333 -9.00 9.97 14.36
C ASP A 333 -8.69 9.12 13.11
N THR A 334 -7.44 9.18 12.62
CA THR A 334 -6.98 8.43 11.46
C THR A 334 -6.61 7.00 11.82
N VAL A 335 -7.10 6.06 11.02
CA VAL A 335 -6.56 4.68 10.99
C VAL A 335 -5.54 4.59 9.87
N LEU A 336 -4.33 4.21 10.25
CA LEU A 336 -3.23 4.02 9.31
C LEU A 336 -3.19 2.55 8.86
N ILE A 337 -3.13 2.33 7.55
CA ILE A 337 -2.84 1.05 6.91
C ILE A 337 -1.51 1.20 6.19
N VAL A 338 -0.49 0.49 6.64
CA VAL A 338 0.83 0.45 5.99
C VAL A 338 1.03 -0.93 5.40
N LEU A 339 1.43 -1.00 4.13
CA LEU A 339 1.59 -2.30 3.49
C LEU A 339 2.69 -2.32 2.44
N SER A 340 3.14 -3.54 2.13
CA SER A 340 3.92 -3.88 0.95
C SER A 340 3.18 -4.95 0.16
N ASP A 341 3.28 -4.89 -1.15
CA ASP A 341 2.60 -5.80 -2.07
C ASP A 341 3.31 -7.15 -2.22
N HIS A 342 4.63 -7.18 -2.06
CA HIS A 342 5.46 -8.38 -2.11
C HIS A 342 6.77 -8.20 -1.36
N GLY A 343 7.46 -9.31 -1.10
CA GLY A 343 8.85 -9.37 -0.68
C GLY A 343 9.75 -9.89 -1.79
N PHE A 344 10.94 -10.38 -1.43
CA PHE A 344 11.96 -10.88 -2.34
C PHE A 344 12.45 -12.26 -1.94
N GLN A 345 13.06 -12.98 -2.88
CA GLN A 345 13.79 -14.22 -2.61
C GLN A 345 15.08 -14.26 -3.40
N PHE A 346 16.13 -14.83 -2.79
CA PHE A 346 17.36 -15.10 -3.50
C PHE A 346 17.18 -16.31 -4.42
N ARG A 347 17.36 -16.08 -5.73
CA ARG A 347 17.17 -17.11 -6.73
C ARG A 347 17.91 -16.79 -8.03
N ASN A 348 18.33 -17.82 -8.77
CA ASN A 348 18.97 -17.65 -10.08
C ASN A 348 20.07 -16.58 -10.08
N TYR A 349 20.89 -16.55 -8.99
CA TYR A 349 21.95 -15.57 -8.77
C TYR A 349 21.48 -14.12 -8.65
N GLY A 350 20.30 -13.91 -8.04
CA GLY A 350 19.75 -12.58 -7.77
C GLY A 350 18.54 -12.60 -6.83
N PHE A 351 18.18 -11.45 -6.30
CA PHE A 351 16.94 -11.27 -5.55
C PHE A 351 15.84 -10.83 -6.52
N ASN A 352 14.75 -11.58 -6.55
CA ASN A 352 13.60 -11.36 -7.43
C ASN A 352 12.30 -11.71 -6.71
N HIS A 353 11.21 -11.13 -7.17
CA HIS A 353 9.86 -11.42 -6.70
C HIS A 353 8.93 -11.95 -7.82
N TYR A 354 9.38 -11.92 -9.09
CA TYR A 354 8.58 -12.37 -10.23
C TYR A 354 9.00 -13.75 -10.74
N ASP A 355 8.06 -14.42 -11.40
CA ASP A 355 8.31 -15.73 -12.03
C ASP A 355 9.00 -15.54 -13.38
N ASP A 356 10.24 -16.05 -13.48
CA ASP A 356 11.02 -16.05 -14.70
C ASP A 356 10.69 -17.25 -15.64
N GLY A 357 9.62 -17.98 -15.33
CA GLY A 357 9.18 -19.16 -16.11
C GLY A 357 10.02 -20.43 -15.90
N ARG A 358 11.04 -20.41 -15.00
CA ARG A 358 11.93 -21.56 -14.76
C ARG A 358 11.49 -22.46 -13.61
N GLY A 359 10.26 -22.29 -13.14
CA GLY A 359 9.57 -23.15 -12.19
C GLY A 359 9.96 -22.96 -10.72
N GLY A 360 9.01 -23.14 -9.84
CA GLY A 360 9.22 -23.23 -8.38
C GLY A 360 9.37 -21.88 -7.66
N VAL A 361 8.86 -20.74 -8.18
CA VAL A 361 8.81 -19.49 -7.41
C VAL A 361 7.86 -19.68 -6.23
N ARG A 362 8.38 -19.52 -5.02
CA ARG A 362 7.59 -19.35 -3.81
C ARG A 362 6.96 -17.96 -3.88
N GLU A 363 5.71 -17.83 -3.49
CA GLU A 363 5.13 -16.52 -3.28
C GLU A 363 5.91 -15.82 -2.16
N THR A 364 6.38 -14.59 -2.44
CA THR A 364 7.11 -13.76 -1.48
C THR A 364 6.12 -12.79 -0.86
N PRO A 365 5.61 -13.06 0.36
CA PRO A 365 4.62 -12.18 0.98
C PRO A 365 5.18 -10.78 1.18
N GLY A 366 4.32 -9.78 1.11
CA GLY A 366 4.60 -8.45 1.63
C GLY A 366 4.32 -8.38 3.13
N VAL A 367 4.10 -7.18 3.63
CA VAL A 367 3.72 -6.91 5.03
C VAL A 367 2.46 -6.05 5.08
N ILE A 368 1.71 -6.15 6.17
CA ILE A 368 0.59 -5.25 6.44
C ILE A 368 0.52 -4.90 7.92
N PHE A 369 0.29 -3.62 8.20
CA PHE A 369 0.09 -3.04 9.53
C PHE A 369 -1.19 -2.23 9.53
N LEU A 370 -1.94 -2.31 10.62
CA LEU A 370 -3.04 -1.41 10.94
C LEU A 370 -2.72 -0.74 12.28
N TRP A 371 -2.93 0.59 12.38
CA TRP A 371 -2.62 1.34 13.59
C TRP A 371 -3.58 2.51 13.78
N GLY A 372 -3.86 2.87 15.03
CA GLY A 372 -4.70 4.01 15.39
C GLY A 372 -6.20 3.68 15.48
N GLY A 373 -6.99 4.64 15.93
CA GLY A 373 -8.44 4.53 16.06
C GLY A 373 -8.89 3.27 16.80
N PRO A 374 -9.74 2.44 16.18
CA PRO A 374 -10.29 1.24 16.81
C PRO A 374 -9.39 0.01 16.68
N VAL A 375 -8.14 0.17 16.22
CA VAL A 375 -7.24 -0.97 16.03
C VAL A 375 -6.72 -1.47 17.38
N ARG A 376 -6.73 -2.78 17.56
CA ARG A 376 -6.27 -3.42 18.79
C ARG A 376 -4.75 -3.60 18.78
N ALA A 377 -4.10 -3.19 19.84
CA ALA A 377 -2.67 -3.32 20.00
C ALA A 377 -2.18 -4.78 20.10
N GLY A 378 -1.04 -5.07 19.49
CA GLY A 378 -0.34 -6.36 19.55
C GLY A 378 -1.09 -7.53 18.90
N VAL A 379 -1.99 -7.27 17.95
CA VAL A 379 -2.74 -8.30 17.25
C VAL A 379 -1.96 -8.84 16.05
N ARG A 380 -1.80 -10.16 15.97
CA ARG A 380 -1.35 -10.83 14.75
C ARG A 380 -2.55 -11.12 13.86
N LEU A 381 -2.53 -10.62 12.62
CA LEU A 381 -3.62 -10.87 11.66
C LEU A 381 -3.59 -12.29 11.15
N GLU A 382 -4.76 -12.85 10.88
CA GLU A 382 -4.93 -14.22 10.38
C GLU A 382 -4.88 -14.23 8.84
N THR A 383 -3.71 -14.56 8.28
CA THR A 383 -3.50 -14.71 6.84
C THR A 383 -4.08 -13.58 5.97
N PRO A 384 -3.74 -12.30 6.27
CA PRO A 384 -4.23 -11.19 5.48
C PRO A 384 -3.69 -11.24 4.05
N SER A 385 -4.46 -10.71 3.11
CA SER A 385 -4.11 -10.63 1.70
C SER A 385 -4.22 -9.19 1.18
N LEU A 386 -3.62 -8.91 0.04
CA LEU A 386 -3.70 -7.60 -0.60
C LEU A 386 -5.15 -7.18 -0.92
N PHE A 387 -6.03 -8.17 -1.14
CA PHE A 387 -7.45 -7.91 -1.42
C PHE A 387 -8.21 -7.37 -0.21
N ASP A 388 -7.69 -7.54 1.01
CA ASP A 388 -8.36 -7.16 2.26
C ASP A 388 -8.26 -5.65 2.57
N VAL A 389 -7.35 -4.94 1.89
CA VAL A 389 -7.08 -3.51 2.14
C VAL A 389 -8.30 -2.66 1.78
N ALA A 390 -8.81 -2.75 0.55
CA ALA A 390 -9.95 -1.95 0.11
C ALA A 390 -11.20 -2.17 0.98
N PRO A 391 -11.69 -3.41 1.23
CA PRO A 391 -12.86 -3.62 2.06
C PRO A 391 -12.64 -3.16 3.52
N THR A 392 -11.42 -3.26 4.06
CA THR A 392 -11.11 -2.78 5.41
C THR A 392 -11.14 -1.25 5.47
N ALA A 393 -10.52 -0.56 4.50
CA ALA A 393 -10.56 0.89 4.41
C ALA A 393 -11.99 1.41 4.26
N LEU A 394 -12.79 0.83 3.37
CA LEU A 394 -14.19 1.18 3.19
C LEU A 394 -15.00 0.99 4.47
N TYR A 395 -14.82 -0.15 5.17
CA TYR A 395 -15.48 -0.38 6.44
C TYR A 395 -15.12 0.68 7.48
N LEU A 396 -13.85 1.06 7.60
CA LEU A 396 -13.41 2.10 8.54
C LEU A 396 -14.06 3.45 8.24
N MET A 397 -14.24 3.80 6.97
CA MET A 397 -14.97 4.99 6.53
C MET A 397 -16.50 4.88 6.65
N GLY A 398 -17.05 3.78 7.17
CA GLY A 398 -18.49 3.58 7.35
C GLY A 398 -19.20 3.03 6.11
N LEU A 399 -18.48 2.54 5.12
CA LEU A 399 -19.02 2.04 3.86
C LEU A 399 -19.15 0.50 3.87
N PRO A 400 -20.16 -0.07 3.17
CA PRO A 400 -20.33 -1.52 3.09
C PRO A 400 -19.28 -2.16 2.19
N GLN A 401 -18.99 -3.43 2.44
CA GLN A 401 -18.17 -4.25 1.55
C GLN A 401 -18.97 -4.70 0.32
N GLY A 402 -18.37 -4.61 -0.88
CA GLY A 402 -18.91 -5.24 -2.10
C GLY A 402 -18.74 -6.77 -2.02
N ARG A 403 -19.83 -7.53 -2.32
CA ARG A 403 -19.75 -9.00 -2.36
C ARG A 403 -18.93 -9.55 -3.52
N ASP A 404 -18.64 -8.72 -4.51
CA ASP A 404 -17.78 -9.01 -5.65
C ASP A 404 -16.30 -8.74 -5.38
N MET A 405 -15.96 -8.15 -4.23
CA MET A 405 -14.59 -8.08 -3.73
C MET A 405 -14.09 -9.47 -3.33
N ASP A 406 -12.82 -9.76 -3.60
CA ASP A 406 -12.19 -11.05 -3.28
C ASP A 406 -11.58 -11.06 -1.87
N GLY A 407 -11.42 -9.90 -1.25
CA GLY A 407 -10.95 -9.70 0.11
C GLY A 407 -12.07 -9.61 1.13
N ARG A 408 -11.69 -9.45 2.39
CA ARG A 408 -12.57 -9.29 3.54
C ARG A 408 -12.16 -8.11 4.42
N VAL A 409 -13.05 -7.64 5.27
CA VAL A 409 -12.68 -6.72 6.35
C VAL A 409 -11.83 -7.47 7.38
N LEU A 410 -10.69 -6.93 7.77
CA LEU A 410 -9.78 -7.47 8.80
C LEU A 410 -10.34 -7.24 10.21
N THR A 411 -11.47 -7.85 10.51
CA THR A 411 -12.23 -7.65 11.76
C THR A 411 -11.47 -8.06 13.00
N GLU A 412 -10.53 -9.01 12.90
CA GLU A 412 -9.66 -9.42 14.00
C GLU A 412 -8.74 -8.33 14.51
N ALA A 413 -8.45 -7.33 13.66
CA ALA A 413 -7.68 -6.14 14.05
C ALA A 413 -8.48 -5.15 14.89
N LEU A 414 -9.81 -5.19 14.83
CA LEU A 414 -10.66 -4.10 15.29
C LEU A 414 -11.28 -4.36 16.67
N ASP A 415 -11.60 -3.27 17.36
CA ASP A 415 -12.29 -3.32 18.66
C ASP A 415 -13.66 -3.98 18.51
N ARG A 416 -13.94 -4.93 19.40
CA ARG A 416 -15.22 -5.65 19.44
C ARG A 416 -16.42 -4.74 19.66
N LYS A 417 -16.24 -3.58 20.33
CA LYS A 417 -17.33 -2.60 20.52
C LYS A 417 -17.71 -1.96 19.19
N LEU A 418 -16.71 -1.58 18.36
CA LEU A 418 -16.99 -1.08 17.02
C LEU A 418 -17.75 -2.11 16.19
N LEU A 419 -17.29 -3.37 16.18
CA LEU A 419 -17.92 -4.45 15.42
C LEU A 419 -19.34 -4.79 15.91
N ALA A 420 -19.59 -4.67 17.22
CA ALA A 420 -20.93 -4.84 17.78
C ALA A 420 -21.85 -3.66 17.44
N PHE A 421 -21.33 -2.44 17.44
CA PHE A 421 -22.07 -1.24 17.09
C PHE A 421 -22.36 -1.16 15.58
N ARG A 422 -21.34 -1.45 14.76
CA ARG A 422 -21.42 -1.42 13.30
C ARG A 422 -20.91 -2.75 12.72
N PRO A 423 -21.78 -3.78 12.59
CA PRO A 423 -21.45 -5.01 11.87
C PRO A 423 -21.05 -4.73 10.42
N VAL A 424 -20.21 -5.59 9.84
CA VAL A 424 -19.83 -5.46 8.42
C VAL A 424 -21.08 -5.58 7.54
N GLY A 425 -21.43 -4.49 6.88
CA GLY A 425 -22.51 -4.44 5.91
C GLY A 425 -22.05 -4.87 4.53
N PHE A 426 -22.98 -5.36 3.70
CA PHE A 426 -22.67 -5.84 2.35
C PHE A 426 -23.63 -5.25 1.33
N ILE A 427 -23.09 -4.90 0.15
CA ILE A 427 -23.84 -4.62 -1.07
C ILE A 427 -23.42 -5.58 -2.18
N ALA A 428 -24.17 -5.62 -3.27
CA ALA A 428 -23.83 -6.52 -4.38
C ALA A 428 -22.48 -6.14 -5.02
N SER A 429 -22.30 -4.85 -5.35
CA SER A 429 -21.10 -4.29 -5.93
C SER A 429 -21.09 -2.78 -5.74
N HIS A 430 -19.92 -2.17 -5.73
CA HIS A 430 -19.72 -0.74 -5.87
C HIS A 430 -19.55 -0.31 -7.35
N ASP A 431 -19.36 -1.28 -8.26
CA ASP A 431 -19.19 -0.96 -9.67
C ASP A 431 -20.49 -0.41 -10.26
N THR A 432 -20.38 0.73 -10.91
CA THR A 432 -21.52 1.40 -11.57
C THR A 432 -21.80 0.83 -12.98
N GLY A 433 -20.90 -0.04 -13.47
CA GLY A 433 -20.97 -0.62 -14.82
C GLY A 433 -20.56 0.35 -15.93
N THR A 434 -19.98 1.50 -15.59
CA THR A 434 -19.57 2.53 -16.57
C THR A 434 -18.14 2.37 -17.06
N ARG A 435 -17.31 1.53 -16.41
CA ARG A 435 -15.90 1.32 -16.78
C ARG A 435 -15.78 0.15 -17.75
N GLU A 436 -15.57 0.47 -19.01
CA GLU A 436 -15.37 -0.56 -20.06
C GLU A 436 -13.95 -1.13 -20.09
N GLY A 437 -12.99 -0.37 -19.53
CA GLY A 437 -11.56 -0.61 -19.66
C GLY A 437 -11.07 -0.23 -21.06
N GLY A 438 -9.90 0.37 -21.16
CA GLY A 438 -9.33 0.81 -22.42
C GLY A 438 -7.82 0.92 -22.31
N THR A 439 -7.17 1.37 -23.39
CA THR A 439 -5.74 1.67 -23.39
C THR A 439 -5.53 3.10 -23.86
N ARG A 440 -4.58 3.79 -23.23
CA ARG A 440 -4.20 5.14 -23.62
C ARG A 440 -2.69 5.28 -23.53
N GLU A 441 -2.07 5.74 -24.60
CA GLU A 441 -0.64 6.02 -24.64
C GLU A 441 -0.34 7.37 -24.01
N SER A 442 0.74 7.41 -23.24
CA SER A 442 1.29 8.63 -22.62
C SER A 442 2.58 9.04 -23.35
N PRO A 443 2.89 10.34 -23.43
CA PRO A 443 4.19 10.80 -23.94
C PRO A 443 5.40 10.22 -23.19
N VAL A 444 5.23 9.82 -21.92
CA VAL A 444 6.30 9.26 -21.09
C VAL A 444 6.36 7.73 -21.07
N ASP A 445 5.51 7.03 -21.82
CA ASP A 445 5.47 5.55 -21.82
C ASP A 445 6.84 4.92 -22.14
N GLU A 446 7.59 5.48 -23.09
CA GLU A 446 8.93 4.98 -23.44
C GLU A 446 9.95 5.18 -22.30
N GLU A 447 9.81 6.21 -21.50
CA GLU A 447 10.66 6.41 -20.32
C GLU A 447 10.33 5.38 -19.25
N VAL A 448 9.05 5.18 -18.94
CA VAL A 448 8.57 4.15 -17.99
C VAL A 448 9.00 2.75 -18.45
N LEU A 449 8.84 2.44 -19.74
CA LEU A 449 9.29 1.15 -20.29
C LEU A 449 10.80 0.96 -20.17
N ARG A 450 11.59 2.01 -20.31
CA ARG A 450 13.05 1.98 -20.14
C ARG A 450 13.43 1.69 -18.68
N GLU A 451 12.72 2.29 -17.73
CA GLU A 451 12.90 2.01 -16.30
C GLU A 451 12.54 0.56 -15.97
N LEU A 452 11.39 0.08 -16.43
CA LEU A 452 10.96 -1.31 -16.23
C LEU A 452 11.94 -2.32 -16.83
N ARG A 453 12.53 -2.02 -18.00
CA ARG A 453 13.62 -2.84 -18.60
C ARG A 453 14.90 -2.78 -17.76
N ALA A 454 15.28 -1.60 -17.25
CA ALA A 454 16.48 -1.46 -16.43
C ALA A 454 16.38 -2.27 -15.12
N LEU A 455 15.20 -2.39 -14.55
CA LEU A 455 14.91 -3.19 -13.37
C LEU A 455 14.67 -4.67 -13.69
N GLY A 456 14.36 -5.00 -14.94
CA GLY A 456 14.14 -6.38 -15.39
C GLY A 456 12.67 -6.84 -15.31
N TYR A 457 11.73 -5.93 -15.16
CA TYR A 457 10.30 -6.27 -15.15
C TYR A 457 9.74 -6.66 -16.52
N ILE A 458 10.32 -6.11 -17.58
CA ILE A 458 9.97 -6.41 -18.99
C ILE A 458 11.23 -6.60 -19.81
N TYR A 459 11.14 -7.40 -20.89
CA TYR A 459 12.23 -7.71 -21.83
C TYR A 459 12.05 -6.99 -23.15
#